data_9a7bb92bce47cde5c151987e48b5f324
#
_entry.id   9a7bb92bce47cde5c151987e48b5f324
#
_cell.length_a   1.000
_cell.length_b   1.000
_cell.length_c   1.000
_cell.angle_alpha   90.00
_cell.angle_beta   90.00
_cell.angle_gamma   90.00
#
_symmetry.space_group_name_H-M   'P 1'
#
loop_
_entity.id
_entity.type
_entity.pdbx_description
1 polymer ?
#
loop_
_entity_poly.entity_id
_entity_poly.type
_entity_poly.pdbx_seq_one_letter_code
_entity_poly.pdbx_strand_id
1 'polypeptide(L)'
;MIFLHQMLMNAPVNLPSEDIGTPVSVKIRERVLAARKRFHANDNIAEFIQPGELDHLLDEVTEKMQTVLDSMVIDTENDHNTQDTARRVAKMYLKEVFKGRYTESPEVTEFPNA
;
A
#
# COMPACT_ATOMS: atom_id res chain seq x y z
N MET A 1 5.02 -26.02 -6.20
CA MET A 1 4.90 -24.66 -5.88
C MET A 1 5.35 -23.74 -6.96
N ILE A 2 6.57 -23.82 -7.33
CA ILE A 2 7.06 -23.01 -8.40
C ILE A 2 6.30 -23.21 -9.66
N PHE A 3 5.96 -24.46 -9.93
CA PHE A 3 5.23 -24.78 -11.12
C PHE A 3 3.87 -24.10 -11.13
N LEU A 4 3.20 -24.12 -10.02
CA LEU A 4 1.91 -23.49 -9.95
C LEU A 4 2.03 -21.99 -10.12
N HIS A 5 3.06 -21.43 -9.53
CA HIS A 5 3.30 -20.01 -9.66
C HIS A 5 3.52 -19.64 -11.11
N GLN A 6 4.26 -20.46 -11.84
CA GLN A 6 4.48 -20.19 -13.22
C GLN A 6 3.22 -20.30 -14.03
N MET A 7 2.37 -21.22 -13.72
CA MET A 7 1.11 -21.31 -14.41
C MET A 7 0.29 -20.06 -14.21
N LEU A 8 0.30 -19.52 -13.02
CA LEU A 8 -0.46 -18.31 -12.77
C LEU A 8 0.14 -17.13 -13.53
N MET A 9 1.44 -17.10 -13.61
CA MET A 9 2.08 -16.02 -14.31
C MET A 9 1.81 -16.06 -15.79
N ASN A 10 1.56 -17.25 -16.29
CA ASN A 10 1.29 -17.38 -17.71
C ASN A 10 -0.19 -17.32 -18.05
N ALA A 11 -1.02 -17.06 -17.09
CA ALA A 11 -2.43 -16.96 -17.39
C ALA A 11 -2.66 -15.75 -18.28
N PRO A 12 -3.72 -15.75 -18.99
CA PRO A 12 -4.03 -14.63 -19.86
C PRO A 12 -4.06 -13.39 -19.03
N VAL A 13 -3.29 -12.45 -19.44
CA VAL A 13 -3.18 -11.31 -18.63
C VAL A 13 -3.97 -10.12 -18.96
N ASN A 14 -4.61 -10.15 -20.03
CA ASN A 14 -5.35 -8.95 -20.38
C ASN A 14 -6.79 -9.03 -20.08
N LEU A 15 -7.22 -9.82 -19.16
CA LEU A 15 -8.61 -9.86 -18.81
C LEU A 15 -8.97 -8.63 -18.03
N PRO A 16 -10.05 -8.02 -18.36
CA PRO A 16 -10.44 -6.81 -17.64
C PRO A 16 -10.65 -7.07 -16.18
N SER A 17 -11.07 -8.25 -15.86
CA SER A 17 -11.36 -8.55 -14.49
C SER A 17 -10.11 -8.90 -13.72
N GLU A 18 -9.01 -8.88 -14.40
CA GLU A 18 -7.80 -9.25 -13.74
C GLU A 18 -7.49 -8.37 -12.56
N ASP A 19 -8.09 -7.20 -12.49
CA ASP A 19 -7.84 -6.36 -11.35
C ASP A 19 -8.46 -6.88 -10.09
N ILE A 20 -9.34 -7.83 -10.19
CA ILE A 20 -9.93 -8.41 -9.02
C ILE A 20 -8.85 -9.25 -8.39
N GLY A 21 -8.49 -9.00 -7.21
CA GLY A 21 -7.46 -9.75 -6.55
C GLY A 21 -6.07 -9.19 -6.69
N THR A 22 -5.90 -8.19 -7.55
CA THR A 22 -4.59 -7.55 -7.63
C THR A 22 -4.45 -6.61 -6.45
N PRO A 23 -3.38 -6.72 -5.67
CA PRO A 23 -3.21 -5.84 -4.53
C PRO A 23 -3.18 -4.39 -4.97
N VAL A 24 -3.75 -3.52 -4.18
CA VAL A 24 -3.82 -2.12 -4.54
C VAL A 24 -2.41 -1.53 -4.66
N SER A 25 -1.46 -2.00 -3.87
CA SER A 25 -0.09 -1.50 -3.97
C SER A 25 0.49 -1.76 -5.35
N VAL A 26 0.13 -2.90 -5.94
CA VAL A 26 0.63 -3.24 -7.27
C VAL A 26 0.00 -2.32 -8.31
N LYS A 27 -1.29 -2.05 -8.17
CA LYS A 27 -1.95 -1.17 -9.11
C LYS A 27 -1.35 0.22 -9.08
N ILE A 28 -1.12 0.73 -7.88
CA ILE A 28 -0.55 2.07 -7.75
C ILE A 28 0.86 2.10 -8.31
N ARG A 29 1.65 1.07 -8.00
CA ARG A 29 3.02 1.00 -8.51
C ARG A 29 3.03 0.99 -10.03
N GLU A 30 2.12 0.25 -10.63
CA GLU A 30 2.08 0.19 -12.08
C GLU A 30 1.76 1.54 -12.70
N ARG A 31 0.89 2.31 -12.06
CA ARG A 31 0.58 3.64 -12.57
C ARG A 31 1.79 4.56 -12.48
N VAL A 32 2.52 4.47 -11.37
CA VAL A 32 3.70 5.31 -11.20
C VAL A 32 4.76 4.92 -12.23
N LEU A 33 4.95 3.62 -12.43
CA LEU A 33 5.93 3.16 -13.40
C LEU A 33 5.54 3.55 -14.82
N ALA A 34 4.27 3.44 -15.14
CA ALA A 34 3.81 3.81 -16.47
C ALA A 34 4.02 5.30 -16.73
N ALA A 35 3.93 6.11 -15.71
CA ALA A 35 4.16 7.53 -15.83
C ALA A 35 5.63 7.89 -15.76
N ARG A 36 6.48 6.89 -15.54
CA ARG A 36 7.92 7.09 -15.44
C ARG A 36 8.29 8.08 -14.35
N LYS A 37 7.58 8.01 -13.25
CA LYS A 37 7.86 8.88 -12.12
C LYS A 37 8.65 8.13 -11.08
N ARG A 38 9.42 8.89 -10.33
CA ARG A 38 10.17 8.31 -9.23
C ARG A 38 9.23 8.13 -8.05
N PHE A 39 9.42 7.07 -7.30
CA PHE A 39 8.60 6.87 -6.11
C PHE A 39 9.45 6.48 -4.91
N HIS A 40 10.44 7.29 -4.64
CA HIS A 40 11.24 7.13 -3.44
C HIS A 40 10.40 7.54 -2.23
N ALA A 41 10.87 7.20 -1.05
CA ALA A 41 10.07 7.39 0.16
C ALA A 41 9.53 8.80 0.35
N ASN A 42 10.29 9.79 -0.05
CA ASN A 42 9.86 11.17 0.13
C ASN A 42 9.09 11.75 -1.06
N ASP A 43 8.87 10.96 -2.08
CA ASP A 43 8.12 11.44 -3.23
C ASP A 43 6.64 11.33 -2.96
N ASN A 44 5.89 12.30 -3.41
CA ASN A 44 4.43 12.28 -3.28
C ASN A 44 3.84 11.49 -4.44
N ILE A 45 3.03 10.49 -4.15
CA ILE A 45 2.41 9.69 -5.19
C ILE A 45 0.88 9.78 -5.15
N ALA A 46 0.37 10.82 -4.51
CA ALA A 46 -1.08 10.95 -4.36
C ALA A 46 -1.82 10.97 -5.67
N GLU A 47 -1.23 11.53 -6.72
CA GLU A 47 -1.93 11.60 -7.99
C GLU A 47 -2.19 10.22 -8.59
N PHE A 48 -1.48 9.20 -8.12
CA PHE A 48 -1.66 7.85 -8.64
C PHE A 48 -2.59 7.01 -7.77
N ILE A 49 -3.14 7.60 -6.71
CA ILE A 49 -4.02 6.90 -5.79
C ILE A 49 -5.44 7.35 -6.06
N GLN A 50 -6.27 6.41 -6.44
CA GLN A 50 -7.66 6.73 -6.77
C GLN A 50 -8.52 6.77 -5.52
N PRO A 51 -9.69 7.38 -5.59
CA PRO A 51 -10.55 7.46 -4.42
C PRO A 51 -10.79 6.09 -3.81
N GLY A 52 -10.65 6.00 -2.51
CA GLY A 52 -10.86 4.76 -1.79
C GLY A 52 -9.66 3.85 -1.74
N GLU A 53 -8.67 4.10 -2.58
CA GLU A 53 -7.53 3.20 -2.62
C GLU A 53 -6.61 3.34 -1.42
N LEU A 54 -6.58 4.50 -0.81
CA LEU A 54 -5.70 4.64 0.34
C LEU A 54 -6.19 3.75 1.49
N ASP A 55 -7.51 3.59 1.63
CA ASP A 55 -8.04 2.70 2.64
C ASP A 55 -7.71 1.25 2.31
N HIS A 56 -7.75 0.90 1.04
CA HIS A 56 -7.38 -0.46 0.64
C HIS A 56 -5.89 -0.69 0.86
N LEU A 57 -5.09 0.34 0.65
CA LEU A 57 -3.66 0.22 0.90
C LEU A 57 -3.41 0.02 2.39
N LEU A 58 -4.18 0.72 3.22
CA LEU A 58 -4.06 0.55 4.65
C LEU A 58 -4.40 -0.89 5.05
N ASP A 59 -5.44 -1.46 4.44
CA ASP A 59 -5.80 -2.84 4.72
C ASP A 59 -4.68 -3.79 4.28
N GLU A 60 -4.11 -3.52 3.13
CA GLU A 60 -3.04 -4.37 2.63
C GLU A 60 -1.83 -4.32 3.55
N VAL A 61 -1.44 -3.11 3.97
CA VAL A 61 -0.29 -2.97 4.86
C VAL A 61 -0.58 -3.60 6.21
N THR A 62 -1.83 -3.50 6.68
CA THR A 62 -2.22 -4.13 7.93
C THR A 62 -2.01 -5.64 7.86
N GLU A 63 -2.38 -6.24 6.75
CA GLU A 63 -2.19 -7.67 6.58
C GLU A 63 -0.72 -8.06 6.63
N LYS A 64 0.12 -7.25 5.99
CA LYS A 64 1.55 -7.55 5.98
C LYS A 64 2.15 -7.37 7.38
N MET A 65 1.68 -6.36 8.11
CA MET A 65 2.13 -6.16 9.47
C MET A 65 1.70 -7.32 10.36
N GLN A 66 0.51 -7.86 10.13
CA GLN A 66 0.06 -9.01 10.88
C GLN A 66 0.99 -10.19 10.63
N THR A 67 1.43 -10.34 9.39
CA THR A 67 2.36 -11.40 9.05
C THR A 67 3.67 -11.23 9.83
N VAL A 68 4.12 -9.99 9.98
CA VAL A 68 5.34 -9.72 10.72
C VAL A 68 5.17 -10.14 12.18
N LEU A 69 4.03 -9.78 12.79
CA LEU A 69 3.79 -10.14 14.17
C LEU A 69 3.70 -11.65 14.34
N ASP A 70 3.06 -12.31 13.38
CA ASP A 70 2.96 -13.76 13.41
C ASP A 70 4.35 -14.40 13.33
N SER A 71 5.23 -13.81 12.54
CA SER A 71 6.59 -14.31 12.42
C SER A 71 7.37 -14.15 13.72
N MET A 72 6.98 -13.19 14.55
CA MET A 72 7.60 -13.00 15.82
C MET A 72 6.95 -13.88 16.89
N VAL A 73 6.05 -14.74 16.49
CA VAL A 73 5.38 -15.70 17.33
C VAL A 73 4.56 -15.02 18.44
N ILE A 74 3.82 -14.01 18.05
CA ILE A 74 2.94 -13.30 18.96
C ILE A 74 1.52 -13.73 18.68
N ASP A 75 0.81 -14.20 19.68
CA ASP A 75 -0.57 -14.61 19.54
C ASP A 75 -1.46 -13.39 19.66
N THR A 76 -1.63 -12.67 18.59
CA THR A 76 -2.39 -11.42 18.63
C THR A 76 -3.87 -11.65 18.84
N GLU A 77 -4.36 -12.85 18.54
CA GLU A 77 -5.77 -13.13 18.68
C GLU A 77 -6.20 -13.15 20.12
N ASN A 78 -5.37 -13.72 20.99
CA ASN A 78 -5.72 -13.84 22.37
C ASN A 78 -5.05 -12.84 23.29
N ASP A 79 -4.18 -12.02 22.73
CA ASP A 79 -3.45 -11.04 23.50
C ASP A 79 -4.09 -9.67 23.28
N HIS A 80 -4.82 -9.19 24.26
CA HIS A 80 -5.52 -7.92 24.14
C HIS A 80 -4.59 -6.76 23.82
N ASN A 81 -3.34 -6.88 24.23
CA ASN A 81 -2.40 -5.78 24.03
C ASN A 81 -1.94 -5.67 22.56
N THR A 82 -2.05 -6.76 21.81
CA THR A 82 -1.55 -6.74 20.44
C THR A 82 -2.63 -6.99 19.38
N GLN A 83 -3.89 -7.12 19.80
CA GLN A 83 -4.96 -7.38 18.85
C GLN A 83 -5.04 -6.36 17.74
N ASP A 84 -4.85 -5.10 18.06
CA ASP A 84 -4.94 -4.04 17.07
C ASP A 84 -3.60 -3.51 16.61
N THR A 85 -2.52 -4.14 17.02
CA THR A 85 -1.20 -3.60 16.75
C THR A 85 -0.92 -3.46 15.26
N ALA A 86 -1.25 -4.48 14.48
CA ALA A 86 -0.97 -4.44 13.05
C ALA A 86 -1.62 -3.23 12.41
N ARG A 87 -2.89 -2.99 12.73
CA ARG A 87 -3.61 -1.89 12.12
C ARG A 87 -3.09 -0.54 12.62
N ARG A 88 -2.79 -0.45 13.89
CA ARG A 88 -2.28 0.80 14.42
C ARG A 88 -0.93 1.15 13.81
N VAL A 89 -0.06 0.16 13.65
CA VAL A 89 1.24 0.40 13.04
C VAL A 89 1.07 0.78 11.58
N ALA A 90 0.19 0.10 10.86
CA ALA A 90 -0.06 0.44 9.47
C ALA A 90 -0.57 1.87 9.34
N LYS A 91 -1.49 2.26 10.21
CA LYS A 91 -2.02 3.62 10.18
C LYS A 91 -0.93 4.64 10.50
N MET A 92 -0.08 4.31 11.44
CA MET A 92 1.00 5.21 11.79
C MET A 92 1.90 5.46 10.58
N TYR A 93 2.25 4.42 9.88
CA TYR A 93 3.12 4.59 8.73
C TYR A 93 2.45 5.37 7.60
N LEU A 94 1.24 5.04 7.27
CA LEU A 94 0.59 5.70 6.15
C LEU A 94 0.07 7.10 6.47
N LYS A 95 -0.38 7.31 7.68
CA LYS A 95 -1.04 8.55 8.01
C LYS A 95 -0.21 9.51 8.84
N GLU A 96 0.96 9.06 9.30
CA GLU A 96 1.83 9.92 10.08
C GLU A 96 3.23 9.97 9.53
N VAL A 97 3.92 8.83 9.51
CA VAL A 97 5.31 8.83 9.09
C VAL A 97 5.46 9.24 7.63
N PHE A 98 4.68 8.63 6.75
CA PHE A 98 4.77 8.92 5.33
C PHE A 98 3.58 9.68 4.81
N LYS A 99 2.94 10.45 5.67
CA LYS A 99 1.73 11.14 5.28
C LYS A 99 1.89 12.02 4.05
N GLY A 100 3.01 12.69 3.93
CA GLY A 100 3.23 13.56 2.80
C GLY A 100 3.37 12.84 1.48
N ARG A 101 3.48 11.51 1.51
CA ARG A 101 3.60 10.73 0.31
C ARG A 101 2.25 10.43 -0.31
N TYR A 102 1.21 10.30 0.52
CA TYR A 102 -0.07 9.80 0.06
C TYR A 102 -1.18 10.84 -0.06
N THR A 103 -0.95 12.03 0.45
CA THR A 103 -1.98 13.05 0.39
C THR A 103 -1.49 14.18 -0.49
N GLU A 104 -2.42 14.85 -1.14
CA GLU A 104 -2.02 15.92 -2.00
C GLU A 104 -1.33 16.98 -1.23
N SER A 105 -0.25 17.50 -1.81
CA SER A 105 0.47 18.54 -1.15
C SER A 105 -0.34 19.78 -1.09
N PRO A 106 -0.22 20.54 -0.04
CA PRO A 106 -0.88 21.81 0.01
C PRO A 106 -0.30 22.64 -1.10
N GLU A 107 -1.06 23.57 -1.55
CA GLU A 107 -0.63 24.38 -2.62
C GLU A 107 0.64 25.05 -2.28
N VAL A 108 1.62 24.61 -2.92
CA VAL A 108 2.87 25.16 -2.67
C VAL A 108 2.91 26.58 -2.96
N THR A 109 2.15 26.91 -3.86
CA THR A 109 2.10 28.25 -4.25
C THR A 109 1.77 29.16 -3.15
N GLU A 110 1.38 28.64 -2.10
CA GLU A 110 1.04 29.48 -1.07
C GLU A 110 2.23 30.01 -0.42
N PHE A 111 3.34 29.64 -0.80
CA PHE A 111 4.48 30.12 -0.21
C PHE A 111 5.12 31.02 -1.13
N PRO A 112 4.52 31.93 -1.42
CA PRO A 112 5.03 32.79 -2.39
C PRO A 112 6.08 33.52 -1.74
N ASN A 113 5.93 33.73 -0.69
CA ASN A 113 6.81 34.28 0.00
C ASN A 113 7.96 34.13 -0.58
N ALA A 114 7.78 33.42 -1.12
CA ALA A 114 8.93 33.20 -1.72
C ALA A 114 9.04 34.25 -2.66
#